data_6bcd3b82808cec059049ad973ee345ae
#
_entry.id   6bcd3b82808cec059049ad973ee345ae
#
_cell.length_a   1.000
_cell.length_b   1.000
_cell.length_c   1.000
_cell.angle_alpha   90.00
_cell.angle_beta   90.00
_cell.angle_gamma   90.00
#
_symmetry.space_group_name_H-M   'P 1'
#
loop_
_entity.id
_entity.type
_entity.pdbx_description
1 polymer ?
#
loop_
_entity_poly.entity_id
_entity_poly.type
_entity_poly.pdbx_seq_one_letter_code
_entity_poly.pdbx_strand_id
1 'polypeptide(L)'
;MSKFFINRPVFAWVIAIAIMLAGALSILRLPIELYPGIAPPSVTISAMYPGASAQTVENSVTQVIEQRLTGIDNLRYFVSNSSDGSVMITLTFEPDADPDIAQVQVQNKVQGALSQLPQEVQALGVTVNKANSNFLLVAGFTSTDGSLSLQYVGDLVTSTVQDVISRVNGVGSVTVFAEPHAMRIWLNPEKMLAYSLSVMDVQAVPSIPGWRV
;
A
#
# COMPACT_ATOMS: atom_id res chain seq x y z
N MET A 1 28.81 -19.73 -47.57
CA MET A 1 28.71 -18.39 -46.92
C MET A 1 30.08 -17.81 -46.55
N SER A 2 31.03 -18.57 -46.01
CA SER A 2 32.38 -18.07 -45.64
C SER A 2 33.18 -17.39 -46.75
N LYS A 3 33.16 -17.91 -48.00
CA LYS A 3 33.83 -17.30 -49.14
C LYS A 3 33.35 -15.89 -49.49
N PHE A 4 32.09 -15.54 -49.18
CA PHE A 4 31.54 -14.21 -49.43
C PHE A 4 32.20 -13.15 -48.51
N PHE A 5 32.40 -13.49 -47.25
CA PHE A 5 33.03 -12.58 -46.27
C PHE A 5 34.53 -12.45 -46.46
N ILE A 6 35.21 -13.51 -46.94
CA ILE A 6 36.62 -13.48 -47.24
C ILE A 6 36.92 -12.49 -48.39
N ASN A 7 36.06 -12.44 -49.39
CA ASN A 7 36.25 -11.57 -50.55
C ASN A 7 35.76 -10.14 -50.33
N ARG A 8 35.06 -9.86 -49.22
CA ARG A 8 34.53 -8.52 -48.86
C ARG A 8 34.75 -8.21 -47.39
N PRO A 9 35.98 -7.94 -46.95
CA PRO A 9 36.32 -7.74 -45.55
C PRO A 9 35.63 -6.51 -44.95
N VAL A 10 35.41 -5.45 -45.73
CA VAL A 10 34.70 -4.23 -45.27
C VAL A 10 33.27 -4.54 -44.85
N PHE A 11 32.59 -5.42 -45.59
CA PHE A 11 31.21 -5.81 -45.26
C PHE A 11 31.13 -6.62 -43.96
N ALA A 12 32.14 -7.47 -43.71
CA ALA A 12 32.24 -8.20 -42.45
C ALA A 12 32.42 -7.26 -41.24
N TRP A 13 33.27 -6.24 -41.40
CA TRP A 13 33.49 -5.23 -40.35
C TRP A 13 32.22 -4.41 -40.05
N VAL A 14 31.48 -3.99 -41.07
CA VAL A 14 30.23 -3.24 -40.89
C VAL A 14 29.21 -4.05 -40.12
N ILE A 15 29.05 -5.34 -40.45
CA ILE A 15 28.12 -6.23 -39.74
C ILE A 15 28.59 -6.43 -38.30
N ALA A 16 29.89 -6.65 -38.06
CA ALA A 16 30.41 -6.83 -36.71
C ALA A 16 30.18 -5.59 -35.83
N ILE A 17 30.41 -4.39 -36.36
CA ILE A 17 30.16 -3.13 -35.65
C ILE A 17 28.65 -2.95 -35.39
N ALA A 18 27.80 -3.25 -36.36
CA ALA A 18 26.36 -3.15 -36.18
C ALA A 18 25.83 -4.09 -35.06
N ILE A 19 26.32 -5.33 -35.04
CA ILE A 19 25.96 -6.29 -33.96
C ILE A 19 26.49 -5.81 -32.61
N MET A 20 27.72 -5.28 -32.57
CA MET A 20 28.31 -4.76 -31.33
C MET A 20 27.53 -3.56 -30.80
N LEU A 21 27.11 -2.62 -31.63
CA LEU A 21 26.28 -1.48 -31.27
C LEU A 21 24.89 -1.92 -30.81
N ALA A 22 24.29 -2.87 -31.54
CA ALA A 22 22.99 -3.42 -31.13
C ALA A 22 23.06 -4.12 -29.76
N GLY A 23 24.15 -4.88 -29.51
CA GLY A 23 24.43 -5.52 -28.23
C GLY A 23 24.61 -4.49 -27.09
N ALA A 24 25.39 -3.44 -27.34
CA ALA A 24 25.61 -2.37 -26.36
C ALA A 24 24.30 -1.62 -26.01
N LEU A 25 23.49 -1.33 -27.03
CA LEU A 25 22.16 -0.71 -26.80
C LEU A 25 21.19 -1.64 -26.05
N SER A 26 21.27 -2.96 -26.32
CA SER A 26 20.46 -3.94 -25.59
C SER A 26 20.83 -4.00 -24.12
N ILE A 27 22.11 -3.93 -23.76
CA ILE A 27 22.56 -3.93 -22.36
C ILE A 27 21.96 -2.76 -21.58
N LEU A 28 21.89 -1.57 -22.19
CA LEU A 28 21.31 -0.38 -21.55
C LEU A 28 19.79 -0.47 -21.32
N ARG A 29 19.12 -1.39 -22.02
CA ARG A 29 17.67 -1.61 -21.90
C ARG A 29 17.30 -2.85 -21.08
N LEU A 30 18.29 -3.61 -20.62
CA LEU A 30 17.99 -4.73 -19.73
C LEU A 30 17.47 -4.19 -18.39
N PRO A 31 16.29 -4.61 -17.94
CA PRO A 31 15.82 -4.31 -16.59
C PRO A 31 16.78 -4.99 -15.60
N ILE A 32 17.41 -4.20 -14.75
CA ILE A 32 18.27 -4.71 -13.67
C ILE A 32 17.36 -4.85 -12.45
N GLU A 33 16.85 -6.04 -12.22
CA GLU A 33 16.16 -6.38 -11.00
C GLU A 33 17.13 -7.07 -10.03
N LEU A 34 17.20 -6.60 -8.80
CA LEU A 34 18.06 -7.17 -7.76
C LEU A 34 17.62 -8.59 -7.37
N TYR A 35 16.33 -8.87 -7.53
CA TYR A 35 15.72 -10.20 -7.37
C TYR A 35 14.84 -10.48 -8.57
N PRO A 36 14.91 -11.68 -9.17
CA PRO A 36 13.94 -12.03 -10.20
C PRO A 36 12.53 -11.95 -9.63
N GLY A 37 11.60 -11.34 -10.35
CA GLY A 37 10.19 -11.20 -9.99
C GLY A 37 9.45 -12.54 -9.92
N ILE A 38 9.97 -13.49 -9.10
CA ILE A 38 9.41 -14.85 -8.93
C ILE A 38 8.16 -14.81 -8.04
N ALA A 39 8.00 -13.74 -7.24
CA ALA A 39 6.83 -13.61 -6.40
C ALA A 39 5.59 -13.29 -7.26
N PRO A 40 4.54 -14.12 -7.18
CA PRO A 40 3.31 -13.85 -7.90
C PRO A 40 2.72 -12.50 -7.45
N PRO A 41 2.12 -11.72 -8.38
CA PRO A 41 1.49 -10.47 -8.02
C PRO A 41 0.40 -10.71 -6.99
N SER A 42 0.29 -9.81 -6.03
CA SER A 42 -0.74 -9.89 -5.00
C SER A 42 -1.41 -8.54 -4.74
N VAL A 43 -2.68 -8.60 -4.33
CA VAL A 43 -3.50 -7.44 -3.99
C VAL A 43 -4.06 -7.66 -2.59
N THR A 44 -3.95 -6.65 -1.74
CA THR A 44 -4.47 -6.69 -0.38
C THR A 44 -5.67 -5.76 -0.25
N ILE A 45 -6.75 -6.31 0.29
CA ILE A 45 -7.94 -5.58 0.71
C ILE A 45 -7.84 -5.41 2.22
N SER A 46 -8.04 -4.22 2.73
CA SER A 46 -8.14 -3.96 4.17
C SER A 46 -9.34 -3.10 4.50
N ALA A 47 -10.04 -3.46 5.56
CA ALA A 47 -11.16 -2.71 6.10
C ALA A 47 -11.11 -2.68 7.63
N MET A 48 -11.64 -1.60 8.22
CA MET A 48 -11.73 -1.43 9.66
C MET A 48 -13.19 -1.43 10.11
N TYR A 49 -13.47 -2.18 11.19
CA TYR A 49 -14.76 -2.21 11.85
C TYR A 49 -14.56 -2.03 13.37
N PRO A 50 -14.32 -0.79 13.84
CA PRO A 50 -14.00 -0.52 15.24
C PRO A 50 -15.05 -1.06 16.21
N GLY A 51 -14.60 -1.71 17.28
CA GLY A 51 -15.45 -2.28 18.31
C GLY A 51 -16.09 -3.63 18.00
N ALA A 52 -15.93 -4.15 16.78
CA ALA A 52 -16.41 -5.48 16.41
C ALA A 52 -15.41 -6.57 16.85
N SER A 53 -15.90 -7.70 17.33
CA SER A 53 -15.07 -8.88 17.56
C SER A 53 -14.64 -9.52 16.24
N ALA A 54 -13.55 -10.31 16.23
CA ALA A 54 -13.08 -11.02 15.05
C ALA A 54 -14.17 -11.87 14.37
N GLN A 55 -15.03 -12.52 15.16
CA GLN A 55 -16.17 -13.29 14.66
C GLN A 55 -17.22 -12.41 13.96
N THR A 56 -17.48 -11.21 14.50
CA THR A 56 -18.41 -10.25 13.90
C THR A 56 -17.82 -9.71 12.59
N VAL A 57 -16.54 -9.37 12.57
CA VAL A 57 -15.81 -8.95 11.35
C VAL A 57 -15.88 -10.02 10.28
N GLU A 58 -15.62 -11.27 10.67
CA GLU A 58 -15.69 -12.44 9.76
C GLU A 58 -17.07 -12.55 9.10
N ASN A 59 -18.13 -12.56 9.89
CA ASN A 59 -19.50 -12.80 9.39
C ASN A 59 -20.06 -11.62 8.60
N SER A 60 -19.73 -10.37 9.00
CA SER A 60 -20.38 -9.17 8.46
C SER A 60 -19.55 -8.46 7.38
N VAL A 61 -18.25 -8.66 7.34
CA VAL A 61 -17.35 -7.97 6.42
C VAL A 61 -16.61 -8.96 5.53
N THR A 62 -15.89 -9.91 6.13
CA THR A 62 -15.02 -10.83 5.40
C THR A 62 -15.80 -11.66 4.40
N GLN A 63 -16.83 -12.38 4.86
CA GLN A 63 -17.64 -13.25 4.00
C GLN A 63 -18.38 -12.48 2.91
N VAL A 64 -18.84 -11.26 3.19
CA VAL A 64 -19.51 -10.41 2.20
C VAL A 64 -18.56 -10.01 1.08
N ILE A 65 -17.33 -9.65 1.42
CA ILE A 65 -16.30 -9.32 0.43
C ILE A 65 -15.90 -10.57 -0.35
N GLU A 66 -15.61 -11.69 0.32
CA GLU A 66 -15.21 -12.96 -0.32
C GLU A 66 -16.20 -13.44 -1.36
N GLN A 67 -17.51 -13.38 -1.05
CA GLN A 67 -18.56 -13.77 -1.99
C GLN A 67 -18.52 -12.95 -3.29
N ARG A 68 -18.04 -11.71 -3.25
CA ARG A 68 -17.91 -10.83 -4.41
C ARG A 68 -16.61 -11.03 -5.19
N LEU A 69 -15.58 -11.62 -4.57
CA LEU A 69 -14.29 -11.86 -5.23
C LEU A 69 -14.32 -13.00 -6.24
N THR A 70 -15.43 -13.71 -6.37
CA THR A 70 -15.58 -14.78 -7.36
C THR A 70 -15.54 -14.23 -8.79
N GLY A 71 -14.89 -14.97 -9.71
CA GLY A 71 -14.80 -14.63 -11.14
C GLY A 71 -13.84 -13.45 -11.41
N ILE A 72 -12.75 -13.34 -10.65
CA ILE A 72 -11.60 -12.50 -10.96
C ILE A 72 -10.64 -13.32 -11.82
N ASP A 73 -10.19 -12.73 -12.93
CA ASP A 73 -9.29 -13.42 -13.86
C ASP A 73 -7.91 -13.63 -13.24
N ASN A 74 -7.28 -14.75 -13.54
CA ASN A 74 -5.94 -15.12 -13.07
C ASN A 74 -5.79 -15.15 -11.54
N LEU A 75 -6.88 -15.18 -10.78
CA LEU A 75 -6.83 -15.36 -9.33
C LEU A 75 -6.49 -16.82 -9.02
N ARG A 76 -5.40 -17.03 -8.29
CA ARG A 76 -4.93 -18.35 -7.90
C ARG A 76 -5.55 -18.80 -6.58
N TYR A 77 -5.46 -17.95 -5.56
CA TYR A 77 -6.08 -18.13 -4.23
C TYR A 77 -6.15 -16.82 -3.50
N PHE A 78 -6.94 -16.77 -2.45
CA PHE A 78 -6.91 -15.68 -1.47
C PHE A 78 -6.89 -16.24 -0.05
N VAL A 79 -6.37 -15.43 0.87
CA VAL A 79 -6.29 -15.72 2.29
C VAL A 79 -6.87 -14.52 3.04
N SER A 80 -7.83 -14.79 3.93
CA SER A 80 -8.45 -13.77 4.76
C SER A 80 -8.02 -13.92 6.20
N ASN A 81 -7.72 -12.81 6.84
CA ASN A 81 -7.38 -12.73 8.25
C ASN A 81 -8.29 -11.69 8.92
N SER A 82 -9.19 -12.18 9.78
CA SER A 82 -10.12 -11.37 10.55
C SER A 82 -9.62 -11.26 11.98
N SER A 83 -9.44 -10.03 12.44
CA SER A 83 -9.02 -9.68 13.80
C SER A 83 -10.06 -8.77 14.45
N ASP A 84 -9.93 -8.52 15.75
CA ASP A 84 -10.81 -7.58 16.43
C ASP A 84 -10.68 -6.19 15.79
N GLY A 85 -11.79 -5.71 15.24
CA GLY A 85 -11.87 -4.39 14.61
C GLY A 85 -11.26 -4.27 13.21
N SER A 86 -10.72 -5.34 12.61
CA SER A 86 -10.09 -5.23 11.29
C SER A 86 -10.10 -6.53 10.49
N VAL A 87 -10.10 -6.40 9.17
CA VAL A 87 -9.90 -7.52 8.24
C VAL A 87 -8.82 -7.18 7.21
N MET A 88 -8.07 -8.20 6.85
CA MET A 88 -7.11 -8.16 5.76
C MET A 88 -7.30 -9.39 4.87
N ILE A 89 -7.56 -9.16 3.58
CA ILE A 89 -7.71 -10.22 2.58
C ILE A 89 -6.60 -10.05 1.54
N THR A 90 -5.75 -11.05 1.39
CA THR A 90 -4.66 -11.04 0.41
C THR A 90 -5.00 -11.98 -0.73
N LEU A 91 -5.09 -11.43 -1.94
CA LEU A 91 -5.34 -12.17 -3.16
C LEU A 91 -4.00 -12.38 -3.87
N THR A 92 -3.71 -13.61 -4.24
CA THR A 92 -2.51 -14.00 -4.99
C THR A 92 -2.93 -14.43 -6.40
N PHE A 93 -2.30 -13.82 -7.40
CA PHE A 93 -2.59 -14.05 -8.81
C PHE A 93 -1.56 -14.97 -9.46
N GLU A 94 -1.80 -15.39 -10.69
CA GLU A 94 -0.82 -16.12 -11.47
C GLU A 94 0.39 -15.21 -11.80
N PRO A 95 1.61 -15.78 -11.97
CA PRO A 95 2.83 -15.00 -12.16
C PRO A 95 2.85 -14.09 -13.39
N ASP A 96 2.06 -14.42 -14.42
CA ASP A 96 1.90 -13.68 -15.66
C ASP A 96 0.78 -12.62 -15.63
N ALA A 97 0.06 -12.52 -14.49
CA ALA A 97 -0.99 -11.53 -14.33
C ALA A 97 -0.43 -10.11 -14.20
N ASP A 98 -1.08 -9.16 -14.86
CA ASP A 98 -0.76 -7.73 -14.70
C ASP A 98 -1.26 -7.22 -13.34
N PRO A 99 -0.37 -6.71 -12.45
CA PRO A 99 -0.77 -6.24 -11.12
C PRO A 99 -1.72 -5.05 -11.14
N ASP A 100 -1.65 -4.19 -12.17
CA ASP A 100 -2.51 -3.02 -12.29
C ASP A 100 -3.92 -3.44 -12.69
N ILE A 101 -4.04 -4.35 -13.64
CA ILE A 101 -5.33 -4.93 -14.04
C ILE A 101 -5.95 -5.70 -12.87
N ALA A 102 -5.16 -6.51 -12.17
CA ALA A 102 -5.61 -7.25 -10.99
C ALA A 102 -6.17 -6.32 -9.91
N GLN A 103 -5.48 -5.23 -9.59
CA GLN A 103 -5.94 -4.25 -8.62
C GLN A 103 -7.28 -3.62 -9.05
N VAL A 104 -7.42 -3.22 -10.31
CA VAL A 104 -8.65 -2.62 -10.85
C VAL A 104 -9.82 -3.61 -10.77
N GLN A 105 -9.61 -4.88 -11.12
CA GLN A 105 -10.64 -5.92 -11.03
C GLN A 105 -11.09 -6.12 -9.58
N VAL A 106 -10.14 -6.22 -8.63
CA VAL A 106 -10.45 -6.35 -7.21
C VAL A 106 -11.20 -5.12 -6.70
N GLN A 107 -10.74 -3.90 -7.07
CA GLN A 107 -11.41 -2.66 -6.70
C GLN A 107 -12.86 -2.63 -7.16
N ASN A 108 -13.14 -3.03 -8.40
CA ASN A 108 -14.50 -3.09 -8.95
C ASN A 108 -15.39 -4.09 -8.20
N LYS A 109 -14.84 -5.26 -7.83
CA LYS A 109 -15.57 -6.27 -7.04
C LYS A 109 -15.87 -5.77 -5.63
N VAL A 110 -14.92 -5.13 -4.97
CA VAL A 110 -15.09 -4.54 -3.63
C VAL A 110 -16.12 -3.39 -3.65
N GLN A 111 -16.11 -2.55 -4.68
CA GLN A 111 -17.14 -1.51 -4.87
C GLN A 111 -18.55 -2.09 -4.90
N GLY A 112 -18.73 -3.23 -5.56
CA GLY A 112 -20.02 -3.95 -5.57
C GLY A 112 -20.42 -4.55 -4.22
N ALA A 113 -19.47 -4.76 -3.30
CA ALA A 113 -19.74 -5.24 -1.95
C ALA A 113 -20.11 -4.12 -0.96
N LEU A 114 -19.64 -2.89 -1.20
CA LEU A 114 -19.73 -1.76 -0.25
C LEU A 114 -21.13 -1.54 0.32
N SER A 115 -22.17 -1.59 -0.51
CA SER A 115 -23.55 -1.37 -0.07
C SER A 115 -24.09 -2.45 0.86
N GLN A 116 -23.42 -3.58 0.98
CA GLN A 116 -23.82 -4.72 1.82
C GLN A 116 -23.02 -4.76 3.14
N LEU A 117 -22.00 -3.92 3.28
CA LEU A 117 -21.18 -3.82 4.47
C LEU A 117 -21.86 -2.95 5.56
N PRO A 118 -21.51 -3.12 6.85
CA PRO A 118 -21.96 -2.26 7.92
C PRO A 118 -21.64 -0.78 7.66
N GLN A 119 -22.48 0.13 8.15
CA GLN A 119 -22.32 1.58 7.92
C GLN A 119 -20.97 2.13 8.42
N GLU A 120 -20.49 1.61 9.54
CA GLU A 120 -19.18 1.98 10.11
C GLU A 120 -18.04 1.65 9.15
N VAL A 121 -18.09 0.48 8.50
CA VAL A 121 -17.11 0.06 7.52
C VAL A 121 -17.21 0.90 6.24
N GLN A 122 -18.44 1.22 5.80
CA GLN A 122 -18.65 2.09 4.65
C GLN A 122 -18.12 3.51 4.89
N ALA A 123 -18.30 4.05 6.11
CA ALA A 123 -17.84 5.39 6.47
C ALA A 123 -16.31 5.50 6.52
N LEU A 124 -15.62 4.46 7.01
CA LEU A 124 -14.15 4.39 7.04
C LEU A 124 -13.56 4.02 5.68
N GLY A 125 -14.34 3.31 4.86
CA GLY A 125 -13.94 2.84 3.55
C GLY A 125 -13.17 1.52 3.58
N VAL A 126 -13.09 0.89 2.40
CA VAL A 126 -12.30 -0.32 2.15
C VAL A 126 -11.17 0.06 1.21
N THR A 127 -9.94 -0.25 1.60
CA THR A 127 -8.75 0.05 0.80
C THR A 127 -8.28 -1.18 0.04
N VAL A 128 -7.87 -0.98 -1.21
CA VAL A 128 -7.34 -2.03 -2.08
C VAL A 128 -5.98 -1.58 -2.60
N ASN A 129 -4.93 -2.27 -2.17
CA ASN A 129 -3.56 -1.94 -2.53
C ASN A 129 -2.85 -3.12 -3.18
N LYS A 130 -1.93 -2.84 -4.09
CA LYS A 130 -0.97 -3.86 -4.55
C LYS A 130 -0.10 -4.26 -3.36
N ALA A 131 -0.01 -5.55 -3.08
CA ALA A 131 0.90 -6.05 -2.08
C ALA A 131 2.27 -6.29 -2.73
N ASN A 132 3.25 -5.49 -2.36
CA ASN A 132 4.63 -5.75 -2.70
C ASN A 132 5.23 -6.63 -1.59
N SER A 133 5.68 -7.81 -1.94
CA SER A 133 6.25 -8.77 -1.00
C SER A 133 7.64 -8.36 -0.47
N ASN A 134 8.30 -7.37 -1.07
CA ASN A 134 9.68 -7.03 -0.75
C ASN A 134 9.81 -5.57 -0.34
N PHE A 135 10.53 -5.35 0.77
CA PHE A 135 11.01 -4.01 1.11
C PHE A 135 12.14 -3.62 0.17
N LEU A 136 12.01 -2.49 -0.51
CA LEU A 136 13.09 -1.91 -1.31
C LEU A 136 14.18 -1.33 -0.41
N LEU A 137 13.78 -0.66 0.66
CA LEU A 137 14.66 0.02 1.60
C LEU A 137 14.04 0.00 2.99
N VAL A 138 14.84 -0.27 4.00
CA VAL A 138 14.51 -0.04 5.41
C VAL A 138 15.54 0.93 5.96
N ALA A 139 15.09 2.08 6.45
CA ALA A 139 15.96 3.11 7.03
C ALA A 139 15.60 3.33 8.50
N GLY A 140 16.62 3.36 9.37
CA GLY A 140 16.48 3.70 10.77
C GLY A 140 16.93 5.14 11.03
N PHE A 141 16.13 5.90 11.75
CA PHE A 141 16.43 7.26 12.16
C PHE A 141 16.66 7.33 13.68
N THR A 142 17.78 7.87 14.09
CA THR A 142 18.13 8.03 15.51
C THR A 142 18.69 9.43 15.78
N SER A 143 18.49 9.94 17.01
CA SER A 143 19.17 11.16 17.46
C SER A 143 20.63 10.85 17.78
N THR A 144 21.57 11.58 17.18
CA THR A 144 23.02 11.36 17.35
C THR A 144 23.50 11.79 18.74
N ASP A 145 22.86 12.82 19.30
CA ASP A 145 23.21 13.41 20.59
C ASP A 145 22.24 13.01 21.72
N GLY A 146 21.22 12.20 21.41
CA GLY A 146 20.21 11.79 22.38
C GLY A 146 19.28 12.90 22.86
N SER A 147 19.32 14.10 22.24
CA SER A 147 18.51 15.25 22.65
C SER A 147 17.03 15.11 22.25
N LEU A 148 16.74 14.32 21.21
CA LEU A 148 15.39 14.13 20.69
C LEU A 148 14.82 12.79 21.19
N SER A 149 13.58 12.82 21.68
CA SER A 149 12.87 11.58 22.02
C SER A 149 12.52 10.77 20.77
N LEU A 150 12.39 9.46 20.93
CA LEU A 150 12.02 8.57 19.84
C LEU A 150 10.69 8.95 19.18
N GLN A 151 9.72 9.40 19.99
CA GLN A 151 8.44 9.89 19.51
C GLN A 151 8.59 11.14 18.63
N TYR A 152 9.42 12.09 19.04
CA TYR A 152 9.68 13.31 18.26
C TYR A 152 10.34 12.99 16.92
N VAL A 153 11.30 12.06 16.91
CA VAL A 153 11.93 11.59 15.67
C VAL A 153 10.89 10.89 14.78
N GLY A 154 9.99 10.09 15.36
CA GLY A 154 8.88 9.44 14.64
C GLY A 154 7.94 10.44 13.97
N ASP A 155 7.53 11.49 14.69
CA ASP A 155 6.67 12.54 14.14
C ASP A 155 7.37 13.34 13.04
N LEU A 156 8.67 13.64 13.22
CA LEU A 156 9.46 14.31 12.19
C LEU A 156 9.56 13.49 10.92
N VAL A 157 9.81 12.18 11.05
CA VAL A 157 9.88 11.26 9.91
C VAL A 157 8.53 11.18 9.22
N THR A 158 7.44 11.04 9.97
CA THR A 158 6.08 10.95 9.41
C THR A 158 5.67 12.22 8.69
N SER A 159 5.94 13.40 9.29
CA SER A 159 5.49 14.68 8.73
C SER A 159 6.37 15.20 7.59
N THR A 160 7.65 14.86 7.56
CA THR A 160 8.61 15.45 6.62
C THR A 160 9.14 14.42 5.63
N VAL A 161 9.60 13.26 6.12
CA VAL A 161 10.31 12.28 5.28
C VAL A 161 9.34 11.39 4.50
N GLN A 162 8.29 10.90 5.17
CA GLN A 162 7.29 10.01 4.56
C GLN A 162 6.63 10.66 3.34
N ASP A 163 6.23 11.92 3.45
CA ASP A 163 5.52 12.64 2.40
C ASP A 163 6.42 12.90 1.18
N VAL A 164 7.68 13.19 1.40
CA VAL A 164 8.68 13.40 0.32
C VAL A 164 8.98 12.09 -0.41
N ILE A 165 9.20 10.99 0.34
CA ILE A 165 9.54 9.69 -0.26
C ILE A 165 8.34 9.10 -1.01
N SER A 166 7.13 9.24 -0.47
CA SER A 166 5.92 8.70 -1.10
C SER A 166 5.61 9.31 -2.47
N ARG A 167 6.16 10.51 -2.75
CA ARG A 167 6.00 11.22 -4.05
C ARG A 167 7.10 10.88 -5.06
N VAL A 168 8.09 10.09 -4.69
CA VAL A 168 9.15 9.68 -5.62
C VAL A 168 8.59 8.65 -6.59
N ASN A 169 8.84 8.88 -7.88
CA ASN A 169 8.38 7.95 -8.91
C ASN A 169 9.02 6.57 -8.72
N GLY A 170 8.18 5.53 -8.71
CA GLY A 170 8.59 4.14 -8.47
C GLY A 170 8.44 3.67 -7.03
N VAL A 171 8.10 4.56 -6.08
CA VAL A 171 7.76 4.17 -4.71
C VAL A 171 6.29 3.77 -4.63
N GLY A 172 6.02 2.52 -4.28
CA GLY A 172 4.66 2.00 -4.16
C GLY A 172 3.99 2.33 -2.84
N SER A 173 4.72 2.22 -1.73
CA SER A 173 4.23 2.55 -0.39
C SER A 173 5.37 2.87 0.56
N VAL A 174 5.11 3.70 1.55
CA VAL A 174 6.04 4.04 2.65
C VAL A 174 5.34 3.77 3.97
N THR A 175 5.91 2.90 4.77
CA THR A 175 5.39 2.59 6.11
C THR A 175 6.37 3.09 7.17
N VAL A 176 5.89 3.90 8.09
CA VAL A 176 6.67 4.38 9.24
C VAL A 176 6.29 3.55 10.47
N PHE A 177 7.27 2.89 11.06
CA PHE A 177 7.12 2.13 12.32
C PHE A 177 7.48 3.06 13.50
N ALA A 178 6.60 3.99 13.81
CA ALA A 178 6.74 4.89 14.94
C ALA A 178 5.41 5.06 15.66
N GLU A 179 5.45 5.28 16.98
CA GLU A 179 4.26 5.63 17.73
C GLU A 179 4.00 7.14 17.56
N PRO A 180 2.90 7.55 16.88
CA PRO A 180 2.57 8.94 16.73
C PRO A 180 2.13 9.53 18.08
N HIS A 181 2.38 10.83 18.29
CA HIS A 181 1.81 11.53 19.41
C HIS A 181 0.28 11.54 19.31
N ALA A 182 -0.38 11.07 20.36
CA ALA A 182 -1.83 11.09 20.47
C ALA A 182 -2.27 12.09 21.54
N MET A 183 -3.18 12.99 21.18
CA MET A 183 -3.82 13.87 22.13
C MET A 183 -4.95 13.11 22.83
N ARG A 184 -4.88 13.01 24.15
CA ARG A 184 -5.97 12.45 24.98
C ARG A 184 -6.69 13.58 25.68
N ILE A 185 -7.96 13.74 25.39
CA ILE A 185 -8.80 14.77 26.00
C ILE A 185 -9.69 14.10 27.03
N TRP A 186 -9.49 14.46 28.30
CA TRP A 186 -10.29 13.97 29.42
C TRP A 186 -11.43 14.95 29.68
N LEU A 187 -12.65 14.50 29.45
CA LEU A 187 -13.86 15.30 29.70
C LEU A 187 -14.31 15.16 31.16
N ASN A 188 -14.58 16.29 31.80
CA ASN A 188 -15.15 16.31 33.14
C ASN A 188 -16.69 16.46 33.05
N PRO A 189 -17.47 15.42 33.42
CA PRO A 189 -18.94 15.44 33.28
C PRO A 189 -19.64 16.56 34.05
N GLU A 190 -19.13 16.88 35.25
CA GLU A 190 -19.72 17.93 36.10
C GLU A 190 -19.55 19.31 35.46
N LYS A 191 -18.37 19.60 34.90
CA LYS A 191 -18.13 20.86 34.18
C LYS A 191 -18.94 20.93 32.90
N MET A 192 -19.06 19.84 32.17
CA MET A 192 -19.89 19.80 30.96
C MET A 192 -21.34 20.11 31.27
N LEU A 193 -21.87 19.53 32.36
CA LEU A 193 -23.25 19.80 32.82
C LEU A 193 -23.42 21.27 33.21
N ALA A 194 -22.44 21.85 33.91
CA ALA A 194 -22.48 23.26 34.33
C ALA A 194 -22.51 24.24 33.14
N TYR A 195 -21.90 23.87 32.02
CA TYR A 195 -21.89 24.67 30.78
C TYR A 195 -22.95 24.22 29.76
N SER A 196 -23.81 23.28 30.10
CA SER A 196 -24.83 22.69 29.22
C SER A 196 -24.22 22.15 27.88
N LEU A 197 -23.03 21.58 27.94
CA LEU A 197 -22.33 21.01 26.81
C LEU A 197 -22.55 19.49 26.77
N SER A 198 -22.84 18.98 25.57
CA SER A 198 -22.85 17.56 25.30
C SER A 198 -21.46 17.08 24.85
N VAL A 199 -21.22 15.77 24.87
CA VAL A 199 -19.99 15.15 24.31
C VAL A 199 -19.87 15.48 22.83
N MET A 200 -20.99 15.53 22.11
CA MET A 200 -21.02 15.87 20.68
C MET A 200 -20.54 17.30 20.42
N ASP A 201 -20.89 18.26 21.27
CA ASP A 201 -20.48 19.66 21.13
C ASP A 201 -18.96 19.79 21.27
N VAL A 202 -18.35 19.05 22.22
CA VAL A 202 -16.92 19.05 22.43
C VAL A 202 -16.21 18.32 21.28
N GLN A 203 -16.79 17.28 20.73
CA GLN A 203 -16.24 16.52 19.60
C GLN A 203 -16.25 17.32 18.29
N ALA A 204 -17.17 18.25 18.13
CA ALA A 204 -17.27 19.13 16.97
C ALA A 204 -16.20 20.24 16.94
N VAL A 205 -15.65 20.64 18.10
CA VAL A 205 -14.68 21.73 18.22
C VAL A 205 -13.37 21.50 17.47
N PRO A 206 -12.73 20.30 17.50
CA PRO A 206 -11.52 20.04 16.72
C PRO A 206 -11.71 20.14 15.19
N SER A 207 -12.94 20.08 14.72
CA SER A 207 -13.29 20.17 13.31
C SER A 207 -13.41 21.59 12.79
N ILE A 208 -13.27 22.61 13.65
CA ILE A 208 -13.39 24.02 13.26
C ILE A 208 -12.06 24.49 12.66
N PRO A 209 -12.03 24.96 11.39
CA PRO A 209 -10.82 25.47 10.77
C PRO A 209 -10.26 26.67 11.54
N GLY A 210 -8.97 26.58 11.91
CA GLY A 210 -8.28 27.66 12.62
C GLY A 210 -8.16 27.48 14.14
N TRP A 211 -8.71 26.43 14.72
CA TRP A 211 -8.49 26.10 16.12
C TRP A 211 -7.06 25.57 16.30
N ARG A 212 -6.24 26.27 17.11
CA ARG A 212 -4.88 25.83 17.49
C ARG A 212 -4.86 25.68 19.01
N VAL A 213 -4.42 24.52 19.46
CA VAL A 213 -4.11 24.24 20.89
C VAL A 213 -2.71 24.75 21.18
#